data_1d084a267a22427a738278d768d439fa
#
_entry.id   1d084a267a22427a738278d768d439fa
#
_cell.length_a   1.000
_cell.length_b   1.000
_cell.length_c   1.000
_cell.angle_alpha   90.00
_cell.angle_beta   90.00
_cell.angle_gamma   90.00
#
_symmetry.space_group_name_H-M   'P 1'
#
loop_
_entity.id
_entity.type
_entity.pdbx_description
1 polymer ?
#
loop_
_entity_poly.entity_id
_entity_poly.type
_entity_poly.pdbx_seq_one_letter_code
_entity_poly.pdbx_strand_id
1 'polypeptide(L)'
;MTTAIEVSRLRYAYDAQDGGETHIVFDGLDLSVRQGSFVAILGHNGCGKSTLAKHFNAVLLPSGGSVHVYGMDTKDEEQLLAIRQHVGMVFQNPDNQIVSNVVEEDVAFAPENLGVPSEEIRRRVDDALRAVGMYEYRTYAPQLLSGGQKQRVAIAGVLAMQPQCVVLDEPTAMLDPQGRREVLDTIERLNREKGITVILITHHMDE
;
A
#
# COMPACT_ATOMS: atom_id res chain seq x y z
N MET A 1 14.06 -4.23 18.90
CA MET A 1 13.07 -4.51 17.83
C MET A 1 12.96 -3.28 16.97
N THR A 2 13.09 -3.40 15.68
CA THR A 2 13.10 -2.25 14.76
C THR A 2 11.67 -1.76 14.50
N THR A 3 11.45 -0.45 14.53
CA THR A 3 10.17 0.18 14.20
C THR A 3 10.11 0.44 12.70
N ALA A 4 9.04 0.03 12.04
CA ALA A 4 8.80 0.29 10.63
C ALA A 4 8.20 1.69 10.43
N ILE A 5 7.17 2.02 11.22
CA ILE A 5 6.50 3.33 11.17
C ILE A 5 6.34 3.85 12.60
N GLU A 6 6.71 5.10 12.79
CA GLU A 6 6.52 5.84 14.04
C GLU A 6 5.81 7.15 13.77
N VAL A 7 4.67 7.34 14.40
CA VAL A 7 3.84 8.53 14.32
C VAL A 7 3.82 9.18 15.70
N SER A 8 4.22 10.45 15.79
CA SER A 8 4.29 11.18 17.06
C SER A 8 3.51 12.47 16.96
N ARG A 9 2.45 12.57 17.78
CA ARG A 9 1.56 13.74 17.89
C ARG A 9 1.11 14.29 16.54
N LEU A 10 0.77 13.40 15.59
CA LEU A 10 0.35 13.76 14.24
C LEU A 10 -0.84 14.68 14.29
N ARG A 11 -0.71 15.82 13.63
CA ARG A 11 -1.79 16.76 13.31
C ARG A 11 -1.93 16.85 11.80
N TYR A 12 -3.17 16.79 11.34
CA TYR A 12 -3.48 16.97 9.95
C TYR A 12 -4.92 17.47 9.77
N ALA A 13 -5.10 18.41 8.88
CA ALA A 13 -6.41 18.90 8.46
C ALA A 13 -6.41 19.08 6.94
N TYR A 14 -7.58 18.90 6.34
CA TYR A 14 -7.80 19.31 4.96
C TYR A 14 -8.22 20.78 4.93
N ASP A 15 -7.62 21.55 4.02
CA ASP A 15 -8.02 22.92 3.79
C ASP A 15 -9.46 22.96 3.26
N ALA A 16 -10.20 23.96 3.72
CA ALA A 16 -11.54 24.19 3.24
C ALA A 16 -11.52 24.55 1.74
N GLN A 17 -12.30 23.86 0.94
CA GLN A 17 -12.60 24.31 -0.42
C GLN A 17 -13.60 25.50 -0.31
N ASP A 18 -13.34 26.59 -1.05
CA ASP A 18 -14.22 27.76 -1.20
C ASP A 18 -14.64 28.49 0.12
N GLY A 19 -13.69 28.66 1.08
CA GLY A 19 -13.96 29.49 2.26
C GLY A 19 -14.81 28.82 3.35
N GLY A 20 -14.94 27.48 3.30
CA GLY A 20 -15.57 26.68 4.35
C GLY A 20 -14.71 26.51 5.60
N GLU A 21 -15.11 25.65 6.53
CA GLU A 21 -14.36 25.32 7.74
C GLU A 21 -13.26 24.27 7.45
N THR A 22 -12.07 24.44 8.03
CA THR A 22 -10.98 23.45 7.99
C THR A 22 -11.43 22.15 8.67
N HIS A 23 -11.31 21.04 7.99
CA HIS A 23 -11.68 19.72 8.53
C HIS A 23 -10.47 19.06 9.20
N ILE A 24 -10.44 19.09 10.54
CA ILE A 24 -9.40 18.44 11.33
C ILE A 24 -9.62 16.93 11.30
N VAL A 25 -8.61 16.18 10.81
CA VAL A 25 -8.62 14.70 10.76
C VAL A 25 -7.87 14.13 11.95
N PHE A 26 -6.71 14.68 12.26
CA PHE A 26 -5.88 14.26 13.41
C PHE A 26 -5.48 15.48 14.26
N ASP A 27 -5.56 15.32 15.58
CA ASP A 27 -5.10 16.31 16.56
C ASP A 27 -4.31 15.61 17.67
N GLY A 28 -3.09 15.17 17.35
CA GLY A 28 -2.18 14.55 18.30
C GLY A 28 -2.22 13.02 18.32
N LEU A 29 -2.35 12.36 17.15
CA LEU A 29 -2.31 10.91 17.05
C LEU A 29 -0.89 10.37 17.24
N ASP A 30 -0.76 9.36 18.11
CA ASP A 30 0.46 8.57 18.29
C ASP A 30 0.22 7.12 17.85
N LEU A 31 1.16 6.55 17.08
CA LEU A 31 1.11 5.17 16.59
C LEU A 31 2.52 4.63 16.36
N SER A 32 2.76 3.36 16.68
CA SER A 32 4.01 2.67 16.34
C SER A 32 3.72 1.30 15.73
N VAL A 33 4.34 1.02 14.58
CA VAL A 33 4.25 -0.26 13.87
C VAL A 33 5.62 -0.92 13.86
N ARG A 34 5.72 -2.16 14.35
CA ARG A 34 6.96 -2.93 14.35
C ARG A 34 7.23 -3.54 13.00
N GLN A 35 8.50 -3.60 12.62
CA GLN A 35 8.92 -4.30 11.41
C GLN A 35 8.50 -5.79 11.46
N GLY A 36 7.99 -6.29 10.32
CA GLY A 36 7.53 -7.67 10.17
C GLY A 36 6.18 -7.98 10.82
N SER A 37 5.53 -7.01 11.49
CA SER A 37 4.20 -7.22 12.06
C SER A 37 3.10 -7.18 11.00
N PHE A 38 1.98 -7.84 11.29
CA PHE A 38 0.70 -7.64 10.62
C PHE A 38 -0.18 -6.79 11.53
N VAL A 39 -0.59 -5.62 11.07
CA VAL A 39 -1.39 -4.66 11.83
C VAL A 39 -2.67 -4.34 11.07
N ALA A 40 -3.84 -4.53 11.71
CA ALA A 40 -5.12 -4.08 11.18
C ALA A 40 -5.52 -2.74 11.80
N ILE A 41 -5.87 -1.78 10.96
CA ILE A 41 -6.43 -0.48 11.37
C ILE A 41 -7.93 -0.50 11.06
N LEU A 42 -8.72 -0.58 12.13
CA LEU A 42 -10.18 -0.68 12.05
C LEU A 42 -10.84 0.66 12.37
N GLY A 43 -11.98 0.93 11.75
CA GLY A 43 -12.80 2.12 12.04
C GLY A 43 -13.89 2.34 10.99
N HIS A 44 -14.87 3.16 11.33
CA HIS A 44 -15.94 3.52 10.41
C HIS A 44 -15.45 4.38 9.23
N ASN A 45 -16.26 4.48 8.17
CA ASN A 45 -15.93 5.32 7.01
C ASN A 45 -15.82 6.80 7.41
N GLY A 46 -14.83 7.50 6.85
CA GLY A 46 -14.60 8.91 7.13
C GLY A 46 -13.81 9.23 8.42
N CYS A 47 -13.38 8.23 9.22
CA CYS A 47 -12.61 8.48 10.45
C CYS A 47 -11.10 8.75 10.21
N GLY A 48 -10.66 8.88 8.96
CA GLY A 48 -9.27 9.25 8.63
C GLY A 48 -8.33 8.09 8.30
N LYS A 49 -8.78 6.83 8.20
CA LYS A 49 -7.91 5.67 7.93
C LYS A 49 -7.07 5.83 6.67
N SER A 50 -7.69 6.15 5.53
CA SER A 50 -6.98 6.38 4.26
C SER A 50 -6.08 7.62 4.30
N THR A 51 -6.44 8.63 5.10
CA THR A 51 -5.58 9.79 5.36
C THR A 51 -4.34 9.37 6.12
N LEU A 52 -4.48 8.51 7.15
CA LEU A 52 -3.36 7.96 7.90
C LEU A 52 -2.44 7.12 7.01
N ALA A 53 -3.01 6.23 6.16
CA ALA A 53 -2.26 5.44 5.19
C ALA A 53 -1.36 6.30 4.30
N LYS A 54 -1.88 7.42 3.81
CA LYS A 54 -1.14 8.35 2.95
C LYS A 54 0.03 9.06 3.64
N HIS A 55 0.03 9.14 4.97
CA HIS A 55 1.18 9.63 5.72
C HIS A 55 2.30 8.59 5.81
N PHE A 56 1.99 7.29 5.75
CA PHE A 56 2.99 6.22 5.86
C PHE A 56 3.91 6.10 4.64
N ASN A 57 3.48 6.57 3.46
CA ASN A 57 4.33 6.62 2.27
C ASN A 57 4.59 8.05 1.77
N ALA A 58 4.42 9.04 2.65
CA ALA A 58 4.66 10.45 2.37
C ALA A 58 3.90 11.00 1.13
N VAL A 59 2.67 10.50 0.88
CA VAL A 59 1.73 11.14 -0.06
C VAL A 59 1.12 12.37 0.57
N LEU A 60 0.82 12.30 1.88
CA LEU A 60 0.45 13.44 2.71
C LEU A 60 1.54 13.69 3.74
N LEU A 61 1.82 14.95 4.01
CA LEU A 61 2.79 15.37 5.03
C LEU A 61 2.07 15.87 6.27
N PRO A 62 2.60 15.63 7.48
CA PRO A 62 1.98 16.11 8.71
C PRO A 62 2.05 17.62 8.81
N SER A 63 0.93 18.28 9.15
CA SER A 63 0.89 19.71 9.47
C SER A 63 1.46 20.03 10.87
N GLY A 64 1.46 19.02 11.77
CA GLY A 64 2.10 19.08 13.08
C GLY A 64 2.49 17.68 13.55
N GLY A 65 3.42 17.60 14.50
CA GLY A 65 4.03 16.33 14.90
C GLY A 65 5.00 15.79 13.84
N SER A 66 5.25 14.49 13.85
CA SER A 66 6.16 13.82 12.90
C SER A 66 5.70 12.42 12.53
N VAL A 67 6.09 11.98 11.34
CA VAL A 67 5.95 10.58 10.87
C VAL A 67 7.31 10.13 10.37
N HIS A 68 7.83 9.07 10.97
CA HIS A 68 9.08 8.44 10.54
C HIS A 68 8.81 7.05 9.97
N VAL A 69 9.45 6.73 8.87
CA VAL A 69 9.34 5.47 8.15
C VAL A 69 10.73 4.84 8.10
N TYR A 70 10.94 3.73 8.79
CA TYR A 70 12.27 3.13 8.98
C TYR A 70 13.32 4.13 9.42
N GLY A 71 12.94 5.09 10.31
CA GLY A 71 13.80 6.17 10.82
C GLY A 71 13.93 7.39 9.90
N MET A 72 13.39 7.36 8.69
CA MET A 72 13.38 8.48 7.74
C MET A 72 12.20 9.42 8.04
N ASP A 73 12.44 10.72 8.13
CA ASP A 73 11.38 11.72 8.33
C ASP A 73 10.63 11.97 7.01
N THR A 74 9.30 11.83 7.02
CA THR A 74 8.46 12.09 5.84
C THR A 74 8.47 13.55 5.38
N LYS A 75 8.94 14.49 6.19
CA LYS A 75 9.11 15.91 5.83
C LYS A 75 10.43 16.21 5.12
N ASP A 76 11.36 15.28 5.13
CA ASP A 76 12.64 15.42 4.45
C ASP A 76 12.49 15.05 2.97
N GLU A 77 12.52 16.06 2.10
CA GLU A 77 12.33 15.86 0.65
C GLU A 77 13.38 14.92 0.02
N GLU A 78 14.61 14.89 0.56
CA GLU A 78 15.68 14.03 0.07
C GLU A 78 15.39 12.54 0.36
N GLN A 79 14.58 12.24 1.38
CA GLN A 79 14.23 10.89 1.80
C GLN A 79 12.93 10.35 1.16
N LEU A 80 12.14 11.20 0.50
CA LEU A 80 10.81 10.83 -0.02
C LEU A 80 10.86 9.62 -0.98
N LEU A 81 11.85 9.58 -1.88
CA LEU A 81 11.99 8.47 -2.82
C LEU A 81 12.29 7.16 -2.08
N ALA A 82 13.20 7.17 -1.13
CA ALA A 82 13.54 6.02 -0.30
C ALA A 82 12.34 5.54 0.51
N ILE A 83 11.59 6.46 1.13
CA ILE A 83 10.36 6.15 1.87
C ILE A 83 9.35 5.41 0.97
N ARG A 84 9.10 5.92 -0.24
CA ARG A 84 8.16 5.31 -1.21
C ARG A 84 8.64 3.97 -1.75
N GLN A 85 9.93 3.72 -1.77
CA GLN A 85 10.50 2.41 -2.10
C GLN A 85 10.32 1.40 -0.94
N HIS A 86 10.42 1.86 0.31
CA HIS A 86 10.26 1.02 1.49
C HIS A 86 8.79 0.70 1.80
N VAL A 87 7.87 1.63 1.52
CA VAL A 87 6.45 1.48 1.82
C VAL A 87 5.63 1.54 0.54
N GLY A 88 5.23 0.37 0.06
CA GLY A 88 4.30 0.26 -1.06
C GLY A 88 2.86 0.45 -0.61
N MET A 89 2.04 1.07 -1.44
CA MET A 89 0.62 1.32 -1.15
C MET A 89 -0.28 0.68 -2.20
N VAL A 90 -1.29 -0.05 -1.73
CA VAL A 90 -2.35 -0.64 -2.54
C VAL A 90 -3.66 0.08 -2.22
N PHE A 91 -4.31 0.60 -3.25
CA PHE A 91 -5.55 1.37 -3.11
C PHE A 91 -6.80 0.48 -3.16
N GLN A 92 -7.90 1.03 -2.68
CA GLN A 92 -9.21 0.37 -2.61
C GLN A 92 -9.70 -0.11 -3.99
N ASN A 93 -9.53 0.71 -5.03
CA ASN A 93 -9.94 0.39 -6.39
C ASN A 93 -8.72 0.08 -7.25
N PRO A 94 -8.52 -1.19 -7.69
CA PRO A 94 -7.39 -1.57 -8.53
C PRO A 94 -7.41 -0.91 -9.90
N ASP A 95 -8.58 -0.54 -10.45
CA ASP A 95 -8.68 0.14 -11.74
C ASP A 95 -8.06 1.55 -11.73
N ASN A 96 -7.91 2.16 -10.56
CA ASN A 96 -7.21 3.43 -10.39
C ASN A 96 -5.68 3.27 -10.26
N GLN A 97 -5.20 2.05 -10.08
CA GLN A 97 -3.79 1.75 -9.87
C GLN A 97 -3.16 1.08 -11.09
N ILE A 98 -3.90 0.21 -11.77
CA ILE A 98 -3.45 -0.50 -12.99
C ILE A 98 -3.46 0.49 -14.16
N VAL A 99 -2.30 0.68 -14.79
CA VAL A 99 -2.10 1.68 -15.87
C VAL A 99 -1.77 1.07 -17.22
N SER A 100 -1.27 -0.19 -17.28
CA SER A 100 -0.96 -0.89 -18.53
C SER A 100 -2.11 -1.73 -19.05
N ASN A 101 -2.05 -2.03 -20.36
CA ASN A 101 -2.99 -2.94 -21.02
C ASN A 101 -2.57 -4.43 -20.93
N VAL A 102 -1.42 -4.73 -20.36
CA VAL A 102 -0.89 -6.08 -20.16
C VAL A 102 -0.43 -6.23 -18.73
N VAL A 103 -0.81 -7.32 -18.07
CA VAL A 103 -0.52 -7.57 -16.64
C VAL A 103 0.97 -7.50 -16.32
N GLU A 104 1.84 -8.18 -17.09
CA GLU A 104 3.27 -8.17 -16.79
C GLU A 104 3.93 -6.80 -17.01
N GLU A 105 3.43 -6.02 -17.95
CA GLU A 105 3.90 -4.64 -18.18
C GLU A 105 3.47 -3.72 -17.03
N ASP A 106 2.27 -3.90 -16.50
CA ASP A 106 1.80 -3.14 -15.34
C ASP A 106 2.66 -3.42 -14.10
N VAL A 107 2.96 -4.69 -13.86
CA VAL A 107 3.83 -5.09 -12.73
C VAL A 107 5.28 -4.62 -12.93
N ALA A 108 5.75 -4.50 -14.17
CA ALA A 108 7.07 -3.98 -14.50
C ALA A 108 7.19 -2.45 -14.34
N PHE A 109 6.08 -1.72 -14.41
CA PHE A 109 6.04 -0.26 -14.46
C PHE A 109 6.82 0.42 -13.33
N ALA A 110 6.65 -0.03 -12.09
CA ALA A 110 7.31 0.58 -10.95
C ALA A 110 8.84 0.30 -10.93
N PRO A 111 9.34 -0.94 -11.08
CA PRO A 111 10.78 -1.17 -11.15
C PRO A 111 11.45 -0.55 -12.38
N GLU A 112 10.75 -0.38 -13.52
CA GLU A 112 11.26 0.36 -14.68
C GLU A 112 11.51 1.83 -14.34
N ASN A 113 10.55 2.49 -13.69
CA ASN A 113 10.68 3.88 -13.25
C ASN A 113 11.78 4.08 -12.19
N LEU A 114 12.13 3.02 -11.45
CA LEU A 114 13.25 3.01 -10.51
C LEU A 114 14.61 2.74 -11.18
N GLY A 115 14.66 2.53 -12.50
CA GLY A 115 15.89 2.26 -13.24
C GLY A 115 16.49 0.89 -12.96
N VAL A 116 15.68 -0.08 -12.54
CA VAL A 116 16.15 -1.45 -12.31
C VAL A 116 16.59 -2.09 -13.65
N PRO A 117 17.71 -2.84 -13.73
CA PRO A 117 18.13 -3.51 -14.95
C PRO A 117 17.07 -4.50 -15.48
N SER A 118 16.93 -4.61 -16.82
CA SER A 118 15.87 -5.39 -17.48
C SER A 118 15.80 -6.86 -17.03
N GLU A 119 16.95 -7.53 -16.85
CA GLU A 119 16.98 -8.92 -16.38
C GLU A 119 16.42 -9.05 -14.97
N GLU A 120 16.73 -8.11 -14.11
CA GLU A 120 16.24 -8.06 -12.74
C GLU A 120 14.75 -7.70 -12.70
N ILE A 121 14.28 -6.79 -13.58
CA ILE A 121 12.84 -6.48 -13.73
C ILE A 121 12.08 -7.76 -14.07
N ARG A 122 12.54 -8.52 -15.08
CA ARG A 122 11.89 -9.78 -15.45
C ARG A 122 11.76 -10.74 -14.28
N ARG A 123 12.83 -10.91 -13.52
CA ARG A 123 12.84 -11.77 -12.34
C ARG A 123 11.84 -11.28 -11.28
N ARG A 124 11.85 -9.98 -10.98
CA ARG A 124 10.95 -9.38 -9.98
C ARG A 124 9.48 -9.49 -10.37
N VAL A 125 9.15 -9.27 -11.64
CA VAL A 125 7.80 -9.42 -12.19
C VAL A 125 7.32 -10.86 -12.06
N ASP A 126 8.13 -11.83 -12.49
CA ASP A 126 7.80 -13.24 -12.39
C ASP A 126 7.59 -13.68 -10.93
N ASP A 127 8.48 -13.27 -10.03
CA ASP A 127 8.41 -13.61 -8.60
C ASP A 127 7.19 -12.95 -7.92
N ALA A 128 6.88 -11.70 -8.27
CA ALA A 128 5.71 -10.99 -7.75
C ALA A 128 4.40 -11.65 -8.22
N LEU A 129 4.28 -11.94 -9.52
CA LEU A 129 3.09 -12.60 -10.07
C LEU A 129 2.88 -14.02 -9.52
N ARG A 130 3.95 -14.79 -9.31
CA ARG A 130 3.86 -16.11 -8.64
C ARG A 130 3.43 -15.96 -7.18
N ALA A 131 3.96 -14.96 -6.46
CA ALA A 131 3.63 -14.73 -5.06
C ALA A 131 2.13 -14.44 -4.84
N VAL A 132 1.46 -13.82 -5.82
CA VAL A 132 0.01 -13.52 -5.75
C VAL A 132 -0.85 -14.52 -6.55
N GLY A 133 -0.26 -15.58 -7.15
CA GLY A 133 -0.97 -16.59 -7.94
C GLY A 133 -1.53 -16.06 -9.26
N MET A 134 -0.87 -15.07 -9.88
CA MET A 134 -1.31 -14.44 -11.13
C MET A 134 -0.37 -14.68 -12.31
N TYR A 135 0.63 -15.55 -12.18
CA TYR A 135 1.65 -15.77 -13.21
C TYR A 135 1.08 -16.26 -14.56
N GLU A 136 0.08 -17.12 -14.54
CA GLU A 136 -0.57 -17.64 -15.78
C GLU A 136 -1.36 -16.54 -16.52
N TYR A 137 -1.68 -15.45 -15.86
CA TYR A 137 -2.40 -14.31 -16.43
C TYR A 137 -1.47 -13.18 -16.90
N ARG A 138 -0.15 -13.35 -16.88
CA ARG A 138 0.82 -12.31 -17.14
C ARG A 138 0.67 -11.60 -18.49
N THR A 139 0.23 -12.31 -19.52
CA THR A 139 0.01 -11.77 -20.87
C THR A 139 -1.43 -11.31 -21.13
N TYR A 140 -2.29 -11.38 -20.12
CA TYR A 140 -3.69 -10.99 -20.26
C TYR A 140 -3.84 -9.47 -20.15
N ALA A 141 -4.91 -8.97 -20.78
CA ALA A 141 -5.35 -7.60 -20.54
C ALA A 141 -6.06 -7.52 -19.19
N PRO A 142 -5.73 -6.53 -18.33
CA PRO A 142 -6.37 -6.38 -17.01
C PRO A 142 -7.90 -6.31 -17.05
N GLN A 143 -8.48 -5.80 -18.13
CA GLN A 143 -9.93 -5.71 -18.32
C GLN A 143 -10.64 -7.06 -18.36
N LEU A 144 -9.91 -8.15 -18.66
CA LEU A 144 -10.44 -9.51 -18.70
C LEU A 144 -10.42 -10.21 -17.32
N LEU A 145 -9.85 -9.57 -16.32
CA LEU A 145 -9.70 -10.10 -14.98
C LEU A 145 -10.89 -9.76 -14.06
N SER A 146 -11.20 -10.67 -13.13
CA SER A 146 -12.14 -10.38 -12.04
C SER A 146 -11.58 -9.31 -11.08
N GLY A 147 -12.43 -8.68 -10.27
CA GLY A 147 -11.99 -7.68 -9.29
C GLY A 147 -10.91 -8.21 -8.34
N GLY A 148 -11.05 -9.43 -7.81
CA GLY A 148 -10.04 -10.07 -6.96
C GLY A 148 -8.73 -10.37 -7.70
N GLN A 149 -8.78 -10.74 -8.97
CA GLN A 149 -7.60 -10.92 -9.80
C GLN A 149 -6.89 -9.59 -10.05
N LYS A 150 -7.62 -8.52 -10.38
CA LYS A 150 -7.06 -7.17 -10.54
C LYS A 150 -6.39 -6.69 -9.26
N GLN A 151 -7.03 -6.92 -8.10
CA GLN A 151 -6.45 -6.55 -6.82
C GLN A 151 -5.13 -7.28 -6.55
N ARG A 152 -5.04 -8.58 -6.87
CA ARG A 152 -3.79 -9.33 -6.77
C ARG A 152 -2.72 -8.83 -7.75
N VAL A 153 -3.10 -8.40 -8.95
CA VAL A 153 -2.16 -7.75 -9.89
C VAL A 153 -1.65 -6.42 -9.32
N ALA A 154 -2.51 -5.58 -8.74
CA ALA A 154 -2.09 -4.35 -8.09
C ALA A 154 -1.12 -4.61 -6.92
N ILE A 155 -1.37 -5.66 -6.12
CA ILE A 155 -0.44 -6.12 -5.08
C ILE A 155 0.89 -6.57 -5.71
N ALA A 156 0.87 -7.31 -6.83
CA ALA A 156 2.10 -7.74 -7.51
C ALA A 156 2.93 -6.55 -8.01
N GLY A 157 2.30 -5.50 -8.56
CA GLY A 157 2.98 -4.27 -8.96
C GLY A 157 3.73 -3.60 -7.81
N VAL A 158 3.11 -3.58 -6.63
CA VAL A 158 3.77 -3.09 -5.41
C VAL A 158 4.92 -4.02 -4.98
N LEU A 159 4.73 -5.33 -5.01
CA LEU A 159 5.75 -6.31 -4.60
C LEU A 159 6.99 -6.32 -5.51
N ALA A 160 6.83 -5.98 -6.79
CA ALA A 160 7.94 -5.89 -7.74
C ALA A 160 8.97 -4.81 -7.37
N MET A 161 8.58 -3.81 -6.58
CA MET A 161 9.50 -2.85 -5.97
C MET A 161 10.31 -3.43 -4.81
N GLN A 162 9.95 -4.61 -4.29
CA GLN A 162 10.54 -5.26 -3.11
C GLN A 162 10.45 -4.39 -1.83
N PRO A 163 9.25 -3.89 -1.48
CA PRO A 163 9.08 -3.04 -0.31
C PRO A 163 9.27 -3.83 1.00
N GLN A 164 9.64 -3.14 2.07
CA GLN A 164 9.71 -3.70 3.42
C GLN A 164 8.36 -3.65 4.15
N CYS A 165 7.47 -2.75 3.73
CA CYS A 165 6.12 -2.58 4.26
C CYS A 165 5.12 -2.43 3.11
N VAL A 166 3.95 -3.04 3.26
CA VAL A 166 2.82 -2.86 2.34
C VAL A 166 1.63 -2.34 3.14
N VAL A 167 1.11 -1.19 2.72
CA VAL A 167 -0.12 -0.58 3.24
C VAL A 167 -1.24 -0.87 2.26
N LEU A 168 -2.31 -1.49 2.73
CA LEU A 168 -3.47 -1.84 1.92
C LEU A 168 -4.68 -1.06 2.43
N ASP A 169 -5.19 -0.15 1.61
CA ASP A 169 -6.33 0.69 1.94
C ASP A 169 -7.61 0.07 1.40
N GLU A 170 -8.35 -0.61 2.28
CA GLU A 170 -9.61 -1.33 1.99
C GLU A 170 -9.52 -2.26 0.75
N PRO A 171 -8.51 -3.15 0.67
CA PRO A 171 -8.21 -3.92 -0.55
C PRO A 171 -9.30 -4.91 -0.95
N THR A 172 -10.27 -5.15 -0.09
CA THR A 172 -11.34 -6.16 -0.26
C THR A 172 -12.73 -5.56 -0.42
N ALA A 173 -12.88 -4.24 -0.29
CA ALA A 173 -14.17 -3.56 -0.22
C ALA A 173 -15.07 -3.76 -1.47
N MET A 174 -14.46 -3.98 -2.64
CA MET A 174 -15.18 -4.15 -3.92
C MET A 174 -15.22 -5.61 -4.38
N LEU A 175 -14.87 -6.57 -3.52
CA LEU A 175 -14.73 -7.98 -3.89
C LEU A 175 -15.91 -8.82 -3.38
N ASP A 176 -16.22 -9.85 -4.15
CA ASP A 176 -17.10 -10.92 -3.71
C ASP A 176 -16.42 -11.74 -2.57
N PRO A 177 -17.18 -12.58 -1.83
CA PRO A 177 -16.63 -13.30 -0.68
C PRO A 177 -15.46 -14.23 -1.01
N GLN A 178 -15.39 -14.75 -2.25
CA GLN A 178 -14.29 -15.61 -2.67
C GLN A 178 -13.04 -14.77 -2.96
N GLY A 179 -13.15 -13.71 -3.76
CA GLY A 179 -12.06 -12.80 -4.07
C GLY A 179 -11.48 -12.14 -2.82
N ARG A 180 -12.32 -11.81 -1.83
CA ARG A 180 -11.89 -11.29 -0.53
C ARG A 180 -10.96 -12.28 0.18
N ARG A 181 -11.38 -13.55 0.33
CA ARG A 181 -10.54 -14.60 0.96
C ARG A 181 -9.21 -14.78 0.24
N GLU A 182 -9.24 -14.87 -1.11
CA GLU A 182 -8.03 -15.06 -1.91
C GLU A 182 -7.02 -13.90 -1.74
N VAL A 183 -7.51 -12.67 -1.61
CA VAL A 183 -6.65 -11.50 -1.36
C VAL A 183 -6.09 -11.52 0.06
N LEU A 184 -6.92 -11.78 1.08
CA LEU A 184 -6.48 -11.84 2.48
C LEU A 184 -5.47 -12.98 2.71
N ASP A 185 -5.72 -14.18 2.19
CA ASP A 185 -4.78 -15.31 2.24
C ASP A 185 -3.44 -14.96 1.59
N THR A 186 -3.48 -14.20 0.49
CA THR A 186 -2.27 -13.73 -0.20
C THR A 186 -1.48 -12.78 0.70
N ILE A 187 -2.15 -11.80 1.32
CA ILE A 187 -1.52 -10.81 2.19
C ILE A 187 -0.91 -11.46 3.44
N GLU A 188 -1.66 -12.38 4.07
CA GLU A 188 -1.18 -13.12 5.24
C GLU A 188 0.05 -13.95 4.90
N ARG A 189 0.03 -14.65 3.77
CA ARG A 189 1.17 -15.43 3.28
C ARG A 189 2.40 -14.57 3.03
N LEU A 190 2.24 -13.37 2.45
CA LEU A 190 3.35 -12.44 2.23
C LEU A 190 3.99 -11.98 3.55
N ASN A 191 3.19 -11.68 4.57
CA ASN A 191 3.72 -11.34 5.89
C ASN A 191 4.48 -12.53 6.49
N ARG A 192 3.85 -13.72 6.53
CA ARG A 192 4.39 -14.90 7.21
C ARG A 192 5.65 -15.47 6.53
N GLU A 193 5.65 -15.55 5.18
CA GLU A 193 6.72 -16.22 4.44
C GLU A 193 7.86 -15.28 4.05
N LYS A 194 7.55 -14.00 3.77
CA LYS A 194 8.54 -13.00 3.33
C LYS A 194 8.94 -12.02 4.43
N GLY A 195 8.28 -12.04 5.58
CA GLY A 195 8.56 -11.12 6.69
C GLY A 195 8.24 -9.65 6.39
N ILE A 196 7.45 -9.38 5.35
CA ILE A 196 7.04 -8.03 4.97
C ILE A 196 6.11 -7.48 6.06
N THR A 197 6.33 -6.24 6.50
CA THR A 197 5.38 -5.55 7.38
C THR A 197 4.08 -5.30 6.61
N VAL A 198 2.94 -5.64 7.19
CA VAL A 198 1.63 -5.41 6.57
C VAL A 198 0.79 -4.49 7.45
N ILE A 199 0.22 -3.46 6.84
CA ILE A 199 -0.79 -2.59 7.44
C ILE A 199 -2.05 -2.71 6.59
N LEU A 200 -3.06 -3.39 7.15
CA LEU A 200 -4.36 -3.57 6.52
C LEU A 200 -5.35 -2.56 7.09
N ILE A 201 -5.90 -1.72 6.24
CA ILE A 201 -6.99 -0.81 6.60
C ILE A 201 -8.29 -1.43 6.11
N THR A 202 -9.24 -1.61 7.02
CA THR A 202 -10.54 -2.15 6.70
C THR A 202 -11.63 -1.59 7.63
N HIS A 203 -12.88 -1.66 7.19
CA HIS A 203 -14.05 -1.42 8.04
C HIS A 203 -14.77 -2.74 8.38
N HIS A 204 -14.31 -3.87 7.84
CA HIS A 204 -14.84 -5.19 8.12
C HIS A 204 -14.13 -5.81 9.33
N MET A 205 -14.89 -6.15 10.37
CA MET A 205 -14.32 -6.73 11.60
C MET A 205 -14.05 -8.24 11.49
N ASP A 206 -14.53 -8.87 10.42
CA ASP A 206 -14.39 -10.31 10.17
C ASP A 206 -13.14 -10.65 9.33
N GLU A 207 -12.35 -9.65 8.95
CA GLU A 207 -11.06 -9.76 8.26
C GLU A 207 -9.90 -9.73 9.27
#